data_4bb8fc8b4191d2e14a21b198a69c1c45
#
_entry.id   4bb8fc8b4191d2e14a21b198a69c1c45
#
_cell.length_a   1.000
_cell.length_b   1.000
_cell.length_c   1.000
_cell.angle_alpha   90.00
_cell.angle_beta   90.00
_cell.angle_gamma   90.00
#
_symmetry.space_group_name_H-M   'P 1'
#
loop_
_entity.id
_entity.type
_entity.pdbx_description
1 polymer ?
#
loop_
_entity_poly.entity_id
_entity_poly.type
_entity_poly.pdbx_seq_one_letter_code
_entity_poly.pdbx_strand_id
1 'polypeptide(L)'
;MASLANLRTRWAAIGAACAVTLGGGTFGIVQASVSSGDRAVYVPITPVRVLDTRAGTPITNTTLKVVVEGSINLPSGSTQVVVPVDASAVALNITVTEGQKNGQYGFVTAFPCTSDTDTPPNASSLNFESKVDIANAMNVTTSANGSICLYVYGTADLIVDIAGYYIDHNHDDRYYTETEVDTALTNKADVASLMAPITPSLPVSIDSVGNVGYFTSITIGTNGNPIISYSDSTNGDLKTAACNNPTCTT
;
A
#
# COMPACT_ATOMS: atom_id res chain seq x y z
N MET A 1 -23.71 4.97 34.44
CA MET A 1 -22.33 5.36 34.03
C MET A 1 -22.23 5.21 32.54
N ALA A 2 -22.23 6.29 31.76
CA ALA A 2 -22.11 6.25 30.30
C ALA A 2 -20.64 6.01 29.93
N SER A 3 -20.38 4.98 29.15
CA SER A 3 -19.05 4.54 28.77
C SER A 3 -18.28 5.63 28.01
N LEU A 4 -17.03 5.86 28.41
CA LEU A 4 -16.08 6.79 27.76
C LEU A 4 -15.83 6.51 26.25
N ALA A 5 -16.19 5.33 25.77
CA ALA A 5 -16.13 4.96 24.36
C ALA A 5 -17.09 5.77 23.48
N ASN A 6 -18.25 6.16 24.02
CA ASN A 6 -19.23 6.97 23.30
C ASN A 6 -18.84 8.44 23.14
N LEU A 7 -17.86 8.93 23.90
CA LEU A 7 -17.44 10.33 23.82
C LEU A 7 -16.48 10.55 22.64
N ARG A 8 -15.59 9.58 22.38
CA ARG A 8 -14.60 9.68 21.28
C ARG A 8 -15.24 9.61 19.89
N THR A 9 -16.25 8.78 19.74
CA THR A 9 -17.01 8.68 18.46
C THR A 9 -17.86 9.92 18.18
N ARG A 10 -18.37 10.59 19.23
CA ARG A 10 -19.14 11.84 19.06
C ARG A 10 -18.26 13.03 18.64
N TRP A 11 -17.04 13.11 19.13
CA TRP A 11 -16.11 14.19 18.75
C TRP A 11 -15.55 13.98 17.34
N ALA A 12 -15.32 12.73 16.91
CA ALA A 12 -14.93 12.42 15.53
C ALA A 12 -16.03 12.78 14.51
N ALA A 13 -17.31 12.50 14.86
CA ALA A 13 -18.44 12.86 14.02
C ALA A 13 -18.69 14.38 13.96
N ILE A 14 -18.46 15.11 15.05
CA ILE A 14 -18.60 16.58 15.10
C ILE A 14 -17.45 17.24 14.31
N GLY A 15 -16.22 16.71 14.40
CA GLY A 15 -15.08 17.20 13.62
C GLY A 15 -15.28 17.06 12.11
N ALA A 16 -15.84 15.93 11.65
CA ALA A 16 -16.16 15.71 10.25
C ALA A 16 -17.31 16.62 9.76
N ALA A 17 -18.32 16.86 10.58
CA ALA A 17 -19.44 17.73 10.22
C ALA A 17 -19.04 19.22 10.16
N CYS A 18 -18.12 19.68 11.02
CA CYS A 18 -17.63 21.07 10.98
C CYS A 18 -16.73 21.36 9.78
N ALA A 19 -15.99 20.37 9.25
CA ALA A 19 -15.18 20.53 8.06
C ALA A 19 -16.01 20.73 6.78
N VAL A 20 -17.25 20.18 6.75
CA VAL A 20 -18.15 20.27 5.58
C VAL A 20 -18.93 21.59 5.55
N THR A 21 -19.17 22.23 6.70
CA THR A 21 -20.04 23.42 6.78
C THR A 21 -19.30 24.76 6.65
N LEU A 22 -17.97 24.80 6.79
CA LEU A 22 -17.19 26.06 6.69
C LEU A 22 -16.57 26.31 5.30
N GLY A 23 -16.72 25.39 4.36
CA GLY A 23 -16.20 25.52 3.00
C GLY A 23 -17.31 25.43 1.96
N GLY A 24 -18.28 26.37 1.98
CA GLY A 24 -19.38 26.44 0.98
C GLY A 24 -18.94 26.79 -0.44
N GLY A 25 -18.00 26.06 -0.98
CA GLY A 25 -17.66 25.95 -2.39
C GLY A 25 -17.66 24.48 -2.77
N THR A 26 -18.23 24.13 -3.90
CA THR A 26 -18.16 22.78 -4.48
C THR A 26 -16.71 22.41 -4.80
N PHE A 27 -15.92 22.15 -3.78
CA PHE A 27 -14.67 21.42 -3.97
C PHE A 27 -15.05 19.97 -4.22
N GLY A 28 -14.98 19.55 -5.47
CA GLY A 28 -14.96 18.13 -5.77
C GLY A 28 -13.84 17.53 -4.91
N ILE A 29 -14.19 16.74 -3.91
CA ILE A 29 -13.22 15.92 -3.19
C ILE A 29 -12.71 14.95 -4.24
N VAL A 30 -11.55 15.23 -4.78
CA VAL A 30 -10.81 14.22 -5.53
C VAL A 30 -10.44 13.18 -4.47
N GLN A 31 -11.30 12.18 -4.31
CA GLN A 31 -10.93 10.99 -3.57
C GLN A 31 -9.85 10.29 -4.42
N ALA A 32 -8.62 10.55 -4.09
CA ALA A 32 -7.57 9.60 -4.42
C ALA A 32 -7.88 8.34 -3.58
N SER A 33 -8.76 7.50 -4.07
CA SER A 33 -8.96 6.19 -3.50
C SER A 33 -7.77 5.33 -3.92
N VAL A 34 -6.76 5.31 -3.09
CA VAL A 34 -5.77 4.24 -3.14
C VAL A 34 -6.51 3.01 -2.62
N SER A 35 -7.06 2.21 -3.52
CA SER A 35 -7.91 1.07 -3.15
C SER A 35 -7.14 -0.11 -2.57
N SER A 36 -5.80 -0.09 -2.61
CA SER A 36 -4.95 -1.20 -2.18
C SER A 36 -3.93 -0.83 -1.11
N GLY A 37 -3.77 0.44 -0.74
CA GLY A 37 -2.69 0.87 0.17
C GLY A 37 -1.30 0.87 -0.48
N ASP A 38 -1.13 0.28 -1.65
CA ASP A 38 0.11 0.26 -2.40
C ASP A 38 0.29 1.61 -3.10
N ARG A 39 1.43 2.23 -2.87
CA ARG A 39 1.79 3.48 -3.54
C ARG A 39 2.66 3.17 -4.73
N ALA A 40 2.31 3.71 -5.88
CA ALA A 40 3.16 3.61 -7.06
C ALA A 40 4.56 4.18 -6.79
N VAL A 41 5.59 3.41 -7.13
CA VAL A 41 6.99 3.79 -6.99
C VAL A 41 7.53 4.24 -8.33
N TYR A 42 8.28 5.34 -8.32
CA TYR A 42 8.99 5.81 -9.49
C TYR A 42 10.23 4.97 -9.76
N VAL A 43 10.33 4.46 -10.99
CA VAL A 43 11.48 3.72 -11.50
C VAL A 43 12.15 4.56 -12.60
N PRO A 44 13.31 5.17 -12.33
CA PRO A 44 14.05 5.93 -13.34
C PRO A 44 14.67 4.98 -14.37
N ILE A 45 14.67 5.39 -15.64
CA ILE A 45 15.37 4.68 -16.72
C ILE A 45 16.27 5.66 -17.48
N THR A 46 17.21 5.15 -18.24
CA THR A 46 17.91 5.94 -19.25
C THR A 46 16.87 6.49 -20.24
N PRO A 47 16.81 7.80 -20.52
CA PRO A 47 15.80 8.36 -21.40
C PRO A 47 15.74 7.68 -22.77
N VAL A 48 14.53 7.30 -23.17
CA VAL A 48 14.27 6.62 -24.45
C VAL A 48 13.27 7.42 -25.25
N ARG A 49 13.60 7.73 -26.50
CA ARG A 49 12.69 8.40 -27.44
C ARG A 49 11.63 7.41 -27.95
N VAL A 50 10.36 7.74 -27.66
CA VAL A 50 9.20 6.91 -28.04
C VAL A 50 8.40 7.53 -29.18
N LEU A 51 8.55 8.84 -29.42
CA LEU A 51 7.93 9.56 -30.54
C LEU A 51 8.86 10.62 -31.10
N ASP A 52 8.89 10.71 -32.43
CA ASP A 52 9.54 11.81 -33.16
C ASP A 52 8.80 12.03 -34.48
N THR A 53 8.09 13.14 -34.62
CA THR A 53 7.27 13.43 -35.79
C THR A 53 7.99 14.25 -36.85
N ARG A 54 9.21 14.73 -36.58
CA ARG A 54 9.94 15.65 -37.48
C ARG A 54 10.22 15.11 -38.86
N ALA A 55 10.28 13.78 -39.04
CA ALA A 55 10.46 13.14 -40.34
C ALA A 55 9.18 13.04 -41.17
N GLY A 56 8.03 13.40 -40.57
CA GLY A 56 6.71 13.27 -41.16
C GLY A 56 5.99 14.60 -41.43
N THR A 57 4.69 14.56 -41.38
CA THR A 57 3.85 15.75 -41.42
C THR A 57 3.63 16.28 -40.03
N PRO A 58 3.81 17.59 -39.78
CA PRO A 58 3.54 18.17 -38.46
C PRO A 58 2.10 17.92 -37.99
N ILE A 59 1.95 17.73 -36.69
CA ILE A 59 0.64 17.49 -36.09
C ILE A 59 -0.15 18.81 -36.03
N THR A 60 -1.40 18.79 -36.50
CA THR A 60 -2.24 20.01 -36.58
C THR A 60 -3.62 19.75 -35.99
N ASN A 61 -3.96 20.45 -34.91
CA ASN A 61 -5.28 20.45 -34.26
C ASN A 61 -5.90 19.03 -34.10
N THR A 62 -5.08 18.10 -33.68
CA THR A 62 -5.49 16.69 -33.54
C THR A 62 -4.85 16.00 -32.35
N THR A 63 -5.40 14.86 -32.00
CA THR A 63 -4.86 13.98 -30.96
C THR A 63 -4.04 12.87 -31.61
N LEU A 64 -2.87 12.59 -31.04
CA LEU A 64 -2.01 11.47 -31.40
C LEU A 64 -1.94 10.51 -30.24
N LYS A 65 -2.35 9.24 -30.46
CA LYS A 65 -2.21 8.19 -29.48
C LYS A 65 -0.80 7.60 -29.54
N VAL A 66 -0.17 7.42 -28.38
CA VAL A 66 1.16 6.81 -28.22
C VAL A 66 1.02 5.64 -27.25
N VAL A 67 1.35 4.45 -27.74
CA VAL A 67 1.49 3.26 -26.87
C VAL A 67 2.82 3.39 -26.16
N VAL A 68 2.82 3.29 -24.83
CA VAL A 68 4.02 3.46 -24.01
C VAL A 68 4.40 2.21 -23.23
N GLU A 69 3.44 1.32 -22.99
CA GLU A 69 3.67 0.07 -22.25
C GLU A 69 3.88 -1.13 -23.16
N GLY A 70 4.56 -2.13 -22.60
CA GLY A 70 4.86 -3.37 -23.32
C GLY A 70 5.88 -3.19 -24.43
N SER A 71 5.81 -4.05 -25.43
CA SER A 71 6.73 -4.03 -26.57
C SER A 71 6.30 -2.98 -27.59
N ILE A 72 7.08 -1.92 -27.73
CA ILE A 72 6.79 -0.78 -28.63
C ILE A 72 7.87 -0.62 -29.70
N ASN A 73 7.46 -0.10 -30.86
CA ASN A 73 8.39 0.28 -31.93
C ASN A 73 8.89 1.72 -31.70
N LEU A 74 10.18 1.87 -31.63
CA LEU A 74 10.82 3.17 -31.42
C LEU A 74 11.08 3.88 -32.77
N PRO A 75 11.19 5.22 -32.75
CA PRO A 75 11.62 5.97 -33.94
C PRO A 75 12.98 5.55 -34.51
N SER A 76 13.84 4.92 -33.70
CA SER A 76 15.11 4.31 -34.13
C SER A 76 14.95 3.08 -35.03
N GLY A 77 13.74 2.54 -35.15
CA GLY A 77 13.44 1.29 -35.88
C GLY A 77 13.62 0.02 -35.02
N SER A 78 14.04 0.15 -33.77
CA SER A 78 14.12 -0.99 -32.83
C SER A 78 12.80 -1.19 -32.10
N THR A 79 12.54 -2.43 -31.66
CA THR A 79 11.39 -2.77 -30.81
C THR A 79 11.91 -3.19 -29.44
N GLN A 80 11.37 -2.59 -28.38
CA GLN A 80 11.75 -2.93 -27.00
C GLN A 80 10.63 -2.62 -26.01
N VAL A 81 10.73 -3.19 -24.81
CA VAL A 81 9.91 -2.84 -23.66
C VAL A 81 10.61 -1.67 -22.96
N VAL A 82 10.03 -0.47 -23.05
CA VAL A 82 10.51 0.74 -22.35
C VAL A 82 9.83 0.86 -21.00
N VAL A 83 8.52 0.62 -20.96
CA VAL A 83 7.69 0.64 -19.78
C VAL A 83 7.01 -0.73 -19.67
N PRO A 84 7.06 -1.41 -18.51
CA PRO A 84 6.36 -2.68 -18.33
C PRO A 84 4.86 -2.48 -18.44
N VAL A 85 4.14 -3.55 -18.73
CA VAL A 85 2.66 -3.57 -18.61
C VAL A 85 2.28 -3.32 -17.16
N ASP A 86 1.08 -2.77 -16.95
CA ASP A 86 0.55 -2.41 -15.62
C ASP A 86 1.28 -1.23 -14.94
N ALA A 87 2.05 -0.43 -15.66
CA ALA A 87 2.54 0.84 -15.13
C ALA A 87 1.37 1.80 -14.94
N SER A 88 1.32 2.49 -13.80
CA SER A 88 0.24 3.44 -13.48
C SER A 88 0.46 4.82 -14.11
N ALA A 89 1.70 5.18 -14.43
CA ALA A 89 2.05 6.45 -15.07
C ALA A 89 3.46 6.39 -15.69
N VAL A 90 3.74 7.36 -16.56
CA VAL A 90 5.05 7.58 -17.17
C VAL A 90 5.57 8.99 -16.91
N ALA A 91 6.87 9.11 -16.71
CA ALA A 91 7.57 10.40 -16.64
C ALA A 91 8.09 10.73 -18.03
N LEU A 92 7.57 11.80 -18.60
CA LEU A 92 7.84 12.24 -19.96
C LEU A 92 8.61 13.54 -19.99
N ASN A 93 9.42 13.71 -21.04
CA ASN A 93 9.82 15.02 -21.54
C ASN A 93 9.22 15.18 -22.93
N ILE A 94 8.32 16.15 -23.09
CA ILE A 94 7.69 16.47 -24.38
C ILE A 94 8.38 17.74 -24.91
N THR A 95 8.89 17.66 -26.13
CA THR A 95 9.47 18.80 -26.84
C THR A 95 8.62 19.10 -28.05
N VAL A 96 8.21 20.34 -28.17
CA VAL A 96 7.65 20.93 -29.41
C VAL A 96 8.79 21.55 -30.20
N THR A 97 8.86 21.20 -31.49
CA THR A 97 9.78 21.82 -32.43
C THR A 97 9.00 22.35 -33.64
N GLU A 98 9.55 23.31 -34.36
CA GLU A 98 8.91 23.90 -35.53
C GLU A 98 7.48 24.43 -35.28
N GLY A 99 7.18 24.77 -34.01
CA GLY A 99 5.87 25.24 -33.59
C GLY A 99 5.39 26.41 -34.43
N GLN A 100 4.13 26.40 -34.83
CA GLN A 100 3.35 27.38 -35.59
C GLN A 100 4.18 28.30 -36.51
N LYS A 101 4.26 27.95 -37.78
CA LYS A 101 4.95 28.75 -38.82
C LYS A 101 4.34 30.15 -39.06
N ASN A 102 3.13 30.41 -38.50
CA ASN A 102 2.30 31.61 -38.82
C ASN A 102 2.15 32.60 -37.65
N GLY A 103 3.01 32.56 -36.64
CA GLY A 103 3.02 33.57 -35.56
C GLY A 103 1.89 33.42 -34.52
N GLN A 104 1.22 32.26 -34.44
CA GLN A 104 0.20 31.98 -33.45
C GLN A 104 0.74 31.08 -32.32
N TYR A 105 0.10 31.20 -31.16
CA TYR A 105 0.39 30.36 -30.01
C TYR A 105 -0.28 29.01 -30.16
N GLY A 106 0.30 28.00 -29.59
CA GLY A 106 -0.30 26.65 -29.49
C GLY A 106 -0.04 26.02 -28.12
N PHE A 107 -0.62 24.88 -27.91
CA PHE A 107 -0.37 24.09 -26.72
C PHE A 107 -0.49 22.59 -27.00
N VAL A 108 0.12 21.82 -26.13
CA VAL A 108 0.00 20.36 -26.09
C VAL A 108 -0.69 19.97 -24.77
N THR A 109 -1.63 19.04 -24.86
CA THR A 109 -2.24 18.39 -23.68
C THR A 109 -1.92 16.91 -23.71
N ALA A 110 -1.23 16.41 -22.68
CA ALA A 110 -0.95 15.00 -22.50
C ALA A 110 -1.93 14.41 -21.48
N PHE A 111 -2.56 13.26 -21.81
CA PHE A 111 -3.60 12.64 -20.99
C PHE A 111 -3.68 11.14 -21.25
N PRO A 112 -4.22 10.34 -20.31
CA PRO A 112 -4.50 8.93 -20.57
C PRO A 112 -5.63 8.78 -21.59
N CYS A 113 -5.46 7.87 -22.56
CA CYS A 113 -6.47 7.64 -23.57
C CYS A 113 -6.48 6.21 -24.09
N THR A 114 -7.59 5.78 -24.65
CA THR A 114 -7.76 4.49 -25.30
C THR A 114 -7.79 4.63 -26.83
N SER A 115 -8.15 5.81 -27.33
CA SER A 115 -8.27 6.15 -28.74
C SER A 115 -7.76 7.56 -29.02
N ASP A 116 -7.31 7.81 -30.24
CA ASP A 116 -6.99 9.14 -30.78
C ASP A 116 -8.22 10.04 -30.97
N THR A 117 -9.41 9.47 -30.80
CA THR A 117 -10.69 10.20 -30.81
C THR A 117 -11.14 10.63 -29.42
N ASP A 118 -10.40 10.26 -28.35
CA ASP A 118 -10.74 10.64 -26.99
C ASP A 118 -10.62 12.17 -26.83
N THR A 119 -11.57 12.75 -26.10
CA THR A 119 -11.62 14.20 -25.90
C THR A 119 -10.54 14.64 -24.93
N PRO A 120 -9.67 15.58 -25.31
CA PRO A 120 -8.67 16.10 -24.40
C PRO A 120 -9.30 16.86 -23.22
N PRO A 121 -8.75 16.77 -22.02
CA PRO A 121 -9.19 17.59 -20.89
C PRO A 121 -8.90 19.08 -21.16
N ASN A 122 -9.64 19.96 -20.50
CA ASN A 122 -9.38 21.40 -20.56
C ASN A 122 -8.15 21.77 -19.69
N ALA A 123 -6.99 21.37 -20.17
CA ALA A 123 -5.69 21.60 -19.52
C ALA A 123 -4.61 21.75 -20.57
N SER A 124 -3.51 22.42 -20.20
CA SER A 124 -2.32 22.54 -21.03
C SER A 124 -1.14 21.91 -20.28
N SER A 125 -0.43 21.02 -20.96
CA SER A 125 0.81 20.42 -20.47
C SER A 125 2.05 21.22 -20.89
N LEU A 126 2.00 21.84 -22.07
CA LEU A 126 3.07 22.65 -22.67
C LEU A 126 2.44 23.69 -23.56
N ASN A 127 2.81 24.96 -23.39
CA ASN A 127 2.44 26.03 -24.31
C ASN A 127 3.64 26.41 -25.16
N PHE A 128 3.42 26.72 -26.44
CA PHE A 128 4.48 27.05 -27.35
C PHE A 128 4.16 28.28 -28.22
N GLU A 129 5.22 28.97 -28.61
CA GLU A 129 5.16 30.05 -29.54
C GLU A 129 5.73 29.64 -30.90
N SER A 130 5.47 30.45 -31.91
CA SER A 130 6.00 30.22 -33.27
C SER A 130 7.53 30.21 -33.31
N LYS A 131 8.09 29.15 -33.92
CA LYS A 131 9.52 28.99 -34.20
C LYS A 131 10.42 28.85 -32.97
N VAL A 132 9.89 28.55 -31.82
CA VAL A 132 10.65 28.32 -30.60
C VAL A 132 10.54 26.87 -30.22
N ASP A 133 11.68 26.20 -30.08
CA ASP A 133 11.72 24.85 -29.50
C ASP A 133 11.53 24.98 -28.00
N ILE A 134 10.56 24.24 -27.47
CA ILE A 134 10.24 24.30 -26.06
C ILE A 134 9.95 22.89 -25.54
N ALA A 135 10.46 22.58 -24.35
CA ALA A 135 10.26 21.30 -23.71
C ALA A 135 9.63 21.45 -22.32
N ASN A 136 8.86 20.47 -21.91
CA ASN A 136 8.36 20.36 -20.55
C ASN A 136 8.38 18.91 -20.08
N ALA A 137 8.83 18.71 -18.84
CA ALA A 137 8.78 17.41 -18.17
C ALA A 137 7.51 17.30 -17.35
N MET A 138 6.87 16.12 -17.39
CA MET A 138 5.62 15.86 -16.69
C MET A 138 5.42 14.37 -16.40
N ASN A 139 4.51 14.07 -15.49
CA ASN A 139 4.00 12.73 -15.26
C ASN A 139 2.59 12.64 -15.84
N VAL A 140 2.33 11.55 -16.58
CA VAL A 140 1.03 11.28 -17.19
C VAL A 140 0.63 9.86 -16.82
N THR A 141 -0.58 9.68 -16.30
CA THR A 141 -1.13 8.34 -16.04
C THR A 141 -1.32 7.61 -17.37
N THR A 142 -1.09 6.30 -17.36
CA THR A 142 -1.39 5.44 -18.50
C THR A 142 -2.87 5.02 -18.49
N SER A 143 -3.41 4.73 -19.65
CA SER A 143 -4.74 4.13 -19.75
C SER A 143 -4.67 2.62 -19.57
N ALA A 144 -5.82 1.96 -19.40
CA ALA A 144 -5.90 0.52 -19.23
C ALA A 144 -5.30 -0.31 -20.39
N ASN A 145 -5.05 0.32 -21.55
CA ASN A 145 -4.38 -0.31 -22.70
C ASN A 145 -2.93 0.17 -22.88
N GLY A 146 -2.32 0.73 -21.83
CA GLY A 146 -0.91 1.14 -21.84
C GLY A 146 -0.60 2.32 -22.76
N SER A 147 -1.53 3.25 -22.96
CA SER A 147 -1.40 4.36 -23.89
C SER A 147 -1.60 5.71 -23.23
N ILE A 148 -1.03 6.72 -23.84
CA ILE A 148 -1.27 8.15 -23.59
C ILE A 148 -1.66 8.83 -24.90
N CYS A 149 -2.33 9.96 -24.82
CA CYS A 149 -2.60 10.83 -25.94
C CYS A 149 -1.93 12.19 -25.78
N LEU A 150 -1.56 12.76 -26.91
CA LEU A 150 -1.01 14.10 -27.05
C LEU A 150 -1.94 14.87 -28.00
N TYR A 151 -2.75 15.77 -27.46
CA TYR A 151 -3.52 16.70 -28.27
C TYR A 151 -2.70 17.94 -28.56
N VAL A 152 -2.58 18.30 -29.82
CA VAL A 152 -1.91 19.52 -30.25
C VAL A 152 -2.97 20.53 -30.70
N TYR A 153 -3.05 21.67 -30.03
CA TYR A 153 -3.73 22.84 -30.54
C TYR A 153 -2.73 23.69 -31.31
N GLY A 154 -2.97 23.93 -32.59
CA GLY A 154 -2.06 24.54 -33.48
C GLY A 154 -1.32 23.51 -34.35
N THR A 155 -0.14 23.88 -34.86
CA THR A 155 0.70 23.01 -35.70
C THR A 155 2.11 22.91 -35.09
N ALA A 156 2.59 21.67 -34.89
CA ALA A 156 3.94 21.45 -34.34
C ALA A 156 4.46 20.04 -34.67
N ASP A 157 5.75 19.88 -34.64
CA ASP A 157 6.38 18.58 -34.50
C ASP A 157 6.61 18.26 -33.02
N LEU A 158 6.44 16.99 -32.67
CA LEU A 158 6.57 16.50 -31.33
C LEU A 158 7.73 15.51 -31.20
N ILE A 159 8.47 15.66 -30.13
CA ILE A 159 9.43 14.68 -29.65
C ILE A 159 9.00 14.28 -28.25
N VAL A 160 8.94 12.98 -27.95
CA VAL A 160 8.62 12.45 -26.62
C VAL A 160 9.69 11.48 -26.18
N ASP A 161 10.30 11.80 -25.06
CA ASP A 161 11.29 10.94 -24.40
C ASP A 161 10.71 10.48 -23.03
N ILE A 162 10.81 9.17 -22.72
CA ILE A 162 10.44 8.60 -21.43
C ILE A 162 11.69 8.53 -20.57
N ALA A 163 11.64 9.11 -19.37
CA ALA A 163 12.73 9.11 -18.40
C ALA A 163 12.48 8.17 -17.20
N GLY A 164 11.29 7.62 -17.09
CA GLY A 164 10.91 6.71 -16.03
C GLY A 164 9.41 6.38 -16.06
N TYR A 165 9.01 5.51 -15.16
CA TYR A 165 7.61 5.12 -15.01
C TYR A 165 7.26 4.90 -13.54
N TYR A 166 5.98 4.84 -13.25
CA TYR A 166 5.43 4.50 -11.95
C TYR A 166 4.77 3.15 -12.05
N ILE A 167 5.10 2.26 -11.14
CA ILE A 167 4.50 0.93 -11.05
C ILE A 167 4.08 0.67 -9.61
N ASP A 168 3.02 -0.08 -9.43
CA ASP A 168 2.60 -0.47 -8.10
C ASP A 168 3.71 -1.27 -7.43
N HIS A 169 4.02 -0.86 -6.23
CA HIS A 169 5.08 -1.48 -5.46
C HIS A 169 4.46 -2.58 -4.61
N ASN A 170 4.61 -3.81 -5.10
CA ASN A 170 4.24 -4.97 -4.32
C ASN A 170 5.30 -5.22 -3.24
N HIS A 171 4.90 -5.10 -1.97
CA HIS A 171 5.73 -5.40 -0.80
C HIS A 171 5.63 -6.87 -0.35
N ASP A 172 4.94 -7.72 -1.10
CA ASP A 172 4.57 -9.09 -0.69
C ASP A 172 5.78 -9.97 -0.36
N ASP A 173 6.95 -9.67 -0.91
CA ASP A 173 8.19 -10.39 -0.61
C ASP A 173 9.01 -9.78 0.55
N ARG A 174 8.62 -8.62 1.10
CA ARG A 174 9.34 -7.92 2.18
C ARG A 174 8.53 -7.67 3.43
N TYR A 175 7.25 -7.43 3.27
CA TYR A 175 6.34 -7.10 4.36
C TYR A 175 5.07 -7.91 4.20
N TYR A 176 4.59 -8.46 5.30
CA TYR A 176 3.30 -9.14 5.28
C TYR A 176 2.19 -8.15 4.95
N THR A 177 1.30 -8.51 4.06
CA THR A 177 0.05 -7.77 3.82
C THR A 177 -0.82 -7.80 5.08
N GLU A 178 -1.74 -6.85 5.22
CA GLU A 178 -2.69 -6.84 6.35
C GLU A 178 -3.43 -8.18 6.46
N THR A 179 -3.85 -8.75 5.33
CA THR A 179 -4.52 -10.05 5.26
C THR A 179 -3.63 -11.21 5.73
N GLU A 180 -2.34 -11.20 5.39
CA GLU A 180 -1.39 -12.23 5.85
C GLU A 180 -1.10 -12.09 7.33
N VAL A 181 -0.97 -10.84 7.83
CA VAL A 181 -0.83 -10.57 9.27
C VAL A 181 -2.07 -11.04 10.01
N ASP A 182 -3.27 -10.71 9.55
CA ASP A 182 -4.53 -11.14 10.16
C ASP A 182 -4.67 -12.66 10.13
N THR A 183 -4.31 -13.31 9.02
CA THR A 183 -4.31 -14.76 8.90
C THR A 183 -3.29 -15.40 9.85
N ALA A 184 -2.08 -14.84 9.91
CA ALA A 184 -1.03 -15.33 10.82
C ALA A 184 -1.42 -15.11 12.29
N LEU A 185 -2.06 -14.00 12.62
CA LEU A 185 -2.60 -13.71 13.96
C LEU A 185 -3.75 -14.65 14.30
N THR A 186 -4.66 -14.90 13.37
CA THR A 186 -5.77 -15.85 13.57
C THR A 186 -5.25 -17.27 13.81
N ASN A 187 -4.22 -17.69 13.09
CA ASN A 187 -3.58 -19.00 13.25
C ASN A 187 -2.70 -19.11 14.52
N LYS A 188 -2.14 -17.99 15.02
CA LYS A 188 -1.37 -17.98 16.28
C LYS A 188 -2.21 -17.67 17.50
N ALA A 189 -3.27 -16.94 17.32
CA ALA A 189 -4.21 -16.59 18.38
C ALA A 189 -5.35 -17.60 18.42
N ASP A 190 -5.05 -18.83 18.70
CA ASP A 190 -5.98 -19.57 19.55
C ASP A 190 -5.85 -19.00 20.98
N VAL A 191 -6.13 -17.67 21.09
CA VAL A 191 -6.17 -16.94 22.35
C VAL A 191 -7.23 -17.56 23.27
N ALA A 192 -8.21 -18.26 22.70
CA ALA A 192 -9.16 -19.07 23.45
C ALA A 192 -8.47 -20.23 24.18
N SER A 193 -7.38 -20.78 23.63
CA SER A 193 -6.59 -21.82 24.32
C SER A 193 -5.65 -21.22 25.38
N LEU A 194 -5.18 -19.99 25.19
CA LEU A 194 -4.39 -19.25 26.18
C LEU A 194 -5.25 -18.60 27.27
N MET A 195 -6.53 -18.38 26.99
CA MET A 195 -7.55 -17.88 27.91
C MET A 195 -8.58 -18.96 28.27
N ALA A 196 -8.25 -20.24 28.07
CA ALA A 196 -9.02 -21.28 28.73
C ALA A 196 -9.08 -20.89 30.22
N PRO A 197 -10.28 -20.69 30.80
CA PRO A 197 -10.38 -20.31 32.18
C PRO A 197 -9.58 -21.36 32.96
N ILE A 198 -8.57 -20.93 33.69
CA ILE A 198 -7.91 -21.74 34.67
C ILE A 198 -9.04 -22.09 35.64
N THR A 199 -9.71 -23.19 35.38
CA THR A 199 -10.66 -23.73 36.38
C THR A 199 -9.76 -24.10 37.55
N PRO A 200 -9.84 -23.39 38.70
CA PRO A 200 -9.05 -23.75 39.83
C PRO A 200 -9.48 -25.18 40.15
N SER A 201 -8.60 -26.16 39.99
CA SER A 201 -8.84 -27.50 40.51
C SER A 201 -9.13 -27.37 41.99
N LEU A 202 -10.17 -28.01 42.46
CA LEU A 202 -10.43 -28.03 43.89
C LEU A 202 -9.16 -28.48 44.62
N PRO A 203 -8.83 -27.87 45.76
CA PRO A 203 -7.62 -28.24 46.51
C PRO A 203 -7.70 -29.71 46.86
N VAL A 204 -6.67 -30.46 46.52
CA VAL A 204 -6.53 -31.87 46.85
C VAL A 204 -5.74 -31.97 48.14
N SER A 205 -6.28 -32.67 49.10
CA SER A 205 -5.54 -33.00 50.33
C SER A 205 -4.55 -34.13 50.02
N ILE A 206 -3.25 -33.86 50.20
CA ILE A 206 -2.17 -34.82 49.95
C ILE A 206 -1.97 -35.76 51.14
N ASP A 207 -2.12 -35.24 52.38
CA ASP A 207 -2.08 -35.97 53.63
C ASP A 207 -3.05 -35.34 54.62
N SER A 208 -3.83 -36.18 55.28
CA SER A 208 -4.85 -35.76 56.26
C SER A 208 -4.82 -36.57 57.57
N VAL A 209 -3.78 -37.39 57.72
CA VAL A 209 -3.69 -38.30 58.90
C VAL A 209 -2.90 -37.61 59.98
N GLY A 210 -3.55 -37.22 61.06
CA GLY A 210 -2.93 -36.52 62.20
C GLY A 210 -2.84 -35.01 62.02
N ASN A 211 -1.99 -34.36 62.79
CA ASN A 211 -1.77 -32.92 62.72
C ASN A 211 -0.55 -32.65 61.82
N VAL A 212 -0.80 -32.57 60.52
CA VAL A 212 0.18 -32.51 59.46
C VAL A 212 0.08 -31.20 58.66
N GLY A 213 1.08 -30.85 57.87
CA GLY A 213 1.07 -29.74 56.93
C GLY A 213 1.63 -28.42 57.45
N TYR A 214 2.27 -28.39 58.61
CA TYR A 214 2.98 -27.20 59.07
C TYR A 214 4.39 -27.06 58.41
N PHE A 215 4.83 -25.79 58.25
CA PHE A 215 6.16 -25.48 57.71
C PHE A 215 6.40 -26.14 56.32
N THR A 216 5.42 -26.00 55.43
CA THR A 216 5.47 -26.58 54.07
C THR A 216 6.52 -25.86 53.21
N SER A 217 7.22 -26.68 52.40
CA SER A 217 8.05 -26.17 51.28
C SER A 217 7.78 -27.02 50.06
N ILE A 218 7.86 -26.43 48.89
CA ILE A 218 7.63 -27.09 47.59
C ILE A 218 8.85 -26.88 46.67
N THR A 219 9.19 -27.93 45.94
CA THR A 219 10.15 -27.88 44.85
C THR A 219 9.65 -28.72 43.67
N ILE A 220 10.27 -28.53 42.51
CA ILE A 220 9.96 -29.36 41.33
C ILE A 220 11.08 -30.40 41.20
N GLY A 221 10.68 -31.68 41.17
CA GLY A 221 11.55 -32.79 40.94
C GLY A 221 12.11 -32.85 39.51
N THR A 222 13.12 -33.69 39.27
CA THR A 222 13.73 -33.88 37.94
C THR A 222 12.77 -34.45 36.90
N ASN A 223 11.65 -35.04 37.35
CA ASN A 223 10.54 -35.52 36.50
C ASN A 223 9.50 -34.45 36.18
N GLY A 224 9.71 -33.18 36.60
CA GLY A 224 8.76 -32.09 36.39
C GLY A 224 7.58 -32.06 37.36
N ASN A 225 7.49 -32.95 38.33
CA ASN A 225 6.41 -33.01 39.28
C ASN A 225 6.79 -32.37 40.63
N PRO A 226 5.81 -31.82 41.38
CA PRO A 226 6.05 -31.26 42.70
C PRO A 226 6.50 -32.28 43.74
N ILE A 227 7.44 -31.87 44.60
CA ILE A 227 7.81 -32.54 45.82
C ILE A 227 7.51 -31.57 46.97
N ILE A 228 6.72 -31.98 47.93
CA ILE A 228 6.31 -31.15 49.06
C ILE A 228 6.86 -31.74 50.35
N SER A 229 7.53 -30.94 51.13
CA SER A 229 7.94 -31.31 52.48
C SER A 229 7.08 -30.57 53.51
N TYR A 230 6.76 -31.22 54.62
CA TYR A 230 5.92 -30.67 55.67
C TYR A 230 6.18 -31.40 57.02
N SER A 231 5.86 -30.71 58.08
CA SER A 231 5.97 -31.28 59.43
C SER A 231 4.73 -32.10 59.81
N ASP A 232 4.92 -33.26 60.40
CA ASP A 232 3.96 -34.04 61.13
C ASP A 232 4.10 -33.81 62.63
N SER A 233 3.30 -32.93 63.16
CA SER A 233 3.32 -32.59 64.58
C SER A 233 2.77 -33.69 65.50
N THR A 234 2.03 -34.64 64.95
CA THR A 234 1.51 -35.79 65.69
C THR A 234 2.66 -36.74 66.07
N ASN A 235 3.58 -36.98 65.13
CA ASN A 235 4.70 -37.90 65.30
C ASN A 235 6.04 -37.18 65.55
N GLY A 236 6.08 -35.86 65.38
CA GLY A 236 7.27 -35.06 65.51
C GLY A 236 8.26 -35.21 64.33
N ASP A 237 7.78 -35.64 63.17
CA ASP A 237 8.59 -36.02 62.04
C ASP A 237 8.49 -34.99 60.86
N LEU A 238 9.50 -35.00 59.99
CA LEU A 238 9.45 -34.37 58.68
C LEU A 238 8.97 -35.38 57.65
N LYS A 239 7.92 -35.05 56.93
CA LYS A 239 7.36 -35.85 55.85
C LYS A 239 7.63 -35.20 54.48
N THR A 240 7.66 -36.05 53.47
CA THR A 240 7.70 -35.59 52.06
C THR A 240 6.64 -36.32 51.23
N ALA A 241 5.94 -35.61 50.41
CA ALA A 241 5.06 -36.13 49.37
C ALA A 241 5.65 -35.83 48.00
N ALA A 242 5.89 -36.87 47.21
CA ALA A 242 6.27 -36.74 45.81
C ALA A 242 5.04 -36.95 44.93
N CYS A 243 4.68 -35.97 44.14
CA CYS A 243 3.51 -36.04 43.27
C CYS A 243 3.81 -36.85 42.00
N ASN A 244 2.82 -37.60 41.51
CA ASN A 244 2.93 -38.40 40.28
C ASN A 244 2.59 -37.59 39.02
N ASN A 245 2.05 -36.38 39.18
CA ASN A 245 1.69 -35.47 38.10
C ASN A 245 1.85 -33.99 38.57
N PRO A 246 1.84 -33.02 37.67
CA PRO A 246 2.03 -31.59 38.01
C PRO A 246 0.96 -30.98 38.91
N THR A 247 -0.21 -31.61 39.02
CA THR A 247 -1.36 -31.14 39.81
C THR A 247 -1.53 -31.91 41.14
N CYS A 248 -0.63 -32.84 41.46
CA CYS A 248 -0.69 -33.70 42.65
C CYS A 248 -2.03 -34.46 42.83
N THR A 249 -2.70 -34.75 41.75
CA THR A 249 -3.88 -35.61 41.75
C THR A 249 -3.44 -37.07 41.62
N THR A 250 -3.99 -37.95 42.43
CA THR A 250 -3.69 -39.41 42.39
C THR A 250 -4.21 -40.06 41.12
#